data_3941210958b6067916665abe2ffa0784
#
_entry.id   3941210958b6067916665abe2ffa0784
#
_cell.length_a   1.000
_cell.length_b   1.000
_cell.length_c   1.000
_cell.angle_alpha   90.00
_cell.angle_beta   90.00
_cell.angle_gamma   90.00
#
_symmetry.space_group_name_H-M   'P 1'
#
loop_
_entity.id
_entity.type
_entity.pdbx_description
1 polymer ?
#
loop_
_entity_poly.entity_id
_entity_poly.type
_entity_poly.pdbx_seq_one_letter_code
_entity_poly.pdbx_strand_id
1 'polypeptide(L)'
;MHDWNKDFVKSSAAGERYEAIAREIDRAMSFIRACGLRDDEALRTVNLACSHEALALEYDRALTRVSDGKAYCLSGHFLWVGERTRQLDHAHIDFISRIANPVGVKLGPTTTPETAIELCERLNPDNVPGKLTLISRMGNHKVRDALPAIVDKVTAAGAKVVWQCDPMHGNTIESSNGYKTRQFDRIVDEVLGYFEVHRQLGTHPGGIHVELTGED
;
A
#
# COMPACT_ATOMS: atom_id res chain seq x y z
N MET A 1 -12.29 -6.17 -23.33
CA MET A 1 -10.87 -6.36 -22.94
C MET A 1 -10.02 -6.81 -24.13
N HIS A 2 -10.43 -7.81 -24.89
CA HIS A 2 -9.65 -8.32 -26.04
C HIS A 2 -9.29 -7.26 -27.10
N ASP A 3 -10.20 -6.34 -27.38
CA ASP A 3 -9.97 -5.35 -28.46
C ASP A 3 -9.00 -4.22 -28.08
N TRP A 4 -8.84 -3.94 -26.80
CA TRP A 4 -7.97 -2.85 -26.33
C TRP A 4 -6.48 -3.20 -26.33
N ASN A 5 -6.16 -4.48 -26.22
CA ASN A 5 -4.79 -4.95 -26.04
C ASN A 5 -4.33 -5.93 -27.13
N LYS A 6 -5.00 -5.95 -28.29
CA LYS A 6 -4.69 -6.88 -29.39
C LYS A 6 -3.22 -6.82 -29.81
N ASP A 7 -2.66 -5.64 -29.89
CA ASP A 7 -1.29 -5.46 -30.38
C ASP A 7 -0.27 -5.87 -29.30
N PHE A 8 -0.55 -5.56 -28.03
CA PHE A 8 0.25 -6.02 -26.89
C PHE A 8 0.26 -7.54 -26.79
N VAL A 9 -0.91 -8.18 -26.85
CA VAL A 9 -1.05 -9.64 -26.76
C VAL A 9 -0.27 -10.34 -27.89
N LYS A 10 -0.28 -9.80 -29.10
CA LYS A 10 0.45 -10.37 -30.24
C LYS A 10 1.96 -10.21 -30.15
N SER A 11 2.44 -9.16 -29.50
CA SER A 11 3.86 -8.81 -29.44
C SER A 11 4.56 -9.22 -28.13
N SER A 12 3.79 -9.58 -27.09
CA SER A 12 4.32 -9.90 -25.76
C SER A 12 4.52 -11.40 -25.57
N ALA A 13 5.65 -11.79 -24.96
CA ALA A 13 5.86 -13.17 -24.52
C ALA A 13 4.83 -13.64 -23.48
N ALA A 14 4.14 -12.71 -22.79
CA ALA A 14 3.04 -12.99 -21.87
C ALA A 14 1.67 -13.08 -22.55
N GLY A 15 1.59 -12.94 -23.87
CA GLY A 15 0.34 -12.86 -24.62
C GLY A 15 -0.60 -14.04 -24.41
N GLU A 16 -0.09 -15.28 -24.46
CA GLU A 16 -0.90 -16.49 -24.23
C GLU A 16 -1.50 -16.54 -22.82
N ARG A 17 -0.72 -16.13 -21.81
CA ARG A 17 -1.18 -16.05 -20.41
C ARG A 17 -2.25 -14.97 -20.23
N TYR A 18 -2.06 -13.83 -20.87
CA TYR A 18 -3.05 -12.75 -20.88
C TYR A 18 -4.37 -13.20 -21.51
N GLU A 19 -4.33 -13.86 -22.68
CA GLU A 19 -5.49 -14.40 -23.36
C GLU A 19 -6.23 -15.46 -22.52
N ALA A 20 -5.49 -16.29 -21.78
CA ALA A 20 -6.09 -17.27 -20.87
C ALA A 20 -6.89 -16.58 -19.76
N ILE A 21 -6.31 -15.56 -19.12
CA ILE A 21 -6.98 -14.77 -18.09
C ILE A 21 -8.21 -14.03 -18.66
N ALA A 22 -8.07 -13.41 -19.81
CA ALA A 22 -9.17 -12.69 -20.45
C ALA A 22 -10.36 -13.62 -20.77
N ARG A 23 -10.10 -14.84 -21.26
CA ARG A 23 -11.16 -15.84 -21.47
C ARG A 23 -11.87 -16.28 -20.19
N GLU A 24 -11.13 -16.44 -19.08
CA GLU A 24 -11.74 -16.77 -17.79
C GLU A 24 -12.62 -15.62 -17.26
N ILE A 25 -12.18 -14.38 -17.42
CA ILE A 25 -13.00 -13.20 -17.07
C ILE A 25 -14.27 -13.15 -17.92
N ASP A 26 -14.18 -13.35 -19.23
CA ASP A 26 -15.35 -13.34 -20.13
C ASP A 26 -16.33 -14.47 -19.78
N ARG A 27 -15.83 -15.65 -19.41
CA ARG A 27 -16.64 -16.77 -18.92
C ARG A 27 -17.36 -16.42 -17.62
N ALA A 28 -16.67 -15.86 -16.64
CA ALA A 28 -17.23 -15.41 -15.38
C ALA A 28 -18.31 -14.34 -15.58
N MET A 29 -18.03 -13.32 -16.41
CA MET A 29 -18.98 -12.26 -16.75
C MET A 29 -20.21 -12.81 -17.48
N SER A 30 -20.05 -13.80 -18.34
CA SER A 30 -21.16 -14.46 -19.04
C SER A 30 -22.04 -15.22 -18.07
N PHE A 31 -21.44 -15.92 -17.11
CA PHE A 31 -22.18 -16.61 -16.02
C PHE A 31 -22.98 -15.62 -15.17
N ILE A 32 -22.35 -14.52 -14.72
CA ILE A 32 -23.00 -13.47 -13.91
C ILE A 32 -24.21 -12.88 -14.66
N ARG A 33 -24.07 -12.62 -15.98
CA ARG A 33 -25.17 -12.15 -16.83
C ARG A 33 -26.29 -13.19 -16.96
N ALA A 34 -25.94 -14.46 -17.06
CA ALA A 34 -26.91 -15.56 -17.11
C ALA A 34 -27.69 -15.68 -15.80
N CYS A 35 -27.08 -15.34 -14.66
CA CYS A 35 -27.75 -15.25 -13.35
C CYS A 35 -28.67 -14.01 -13.21
N GLY A 36 -28.82 -13.19 -14.22
CA GLY A 36 -29.74 -12.03 -14.22
C GLY A 36 -29.13 -10.70 -13.75
N LEU A 37 -27.84 -10.68 -13.39
CA LEU A 37 -27.13 -9.46 -12.92
C LEU A 37 -26.58 -8.63 -14.08
N ARG A 38 -27.40 -8.35 -15.10
CA ARG A 38 -26.92 -7.66 -16.33
C ARG A 38 -26.70 -6.17 -16.16
N ASP A 39 -27.44 -5.54 -15.27
CA ASP A 39 -27.50 -4.08 -15.12
C ASP A 39 -27.15 -3.62 -13.71
N ASP A 40 -26.54 -4.48 -12.89
CA ASP A 40 -26.10 -4.10 -11.58
C ASP A 40 -24.95 -3.07 -11.70
N GLU A 41 -25.12 -1.91 -11.08
CA GLU A 41 -24.13 -0.85 -11.07
C GLU A 41 -22.81 -1.33 -10.46
N ALA A 42 -22.85 -2.24 -9.49
CA ALA A 42 -21.66 -2.86 -8.88
C ALA A 42 -20.79 -3.62 -9.87
N LEU A 43 -21.35 -4.11 -11.00
CA LEU A 43 -20.60 -4.79 -12.07
C LEU A 43 -19.98 -3.80 -13.08
N ARG A 44 -20.37 -2.53 -13.02
CA ARG A 44 -19.92 -1.48 -13.96
C ARG A 44 -19.00 -0.47 -13.33
N THR A 45 -19.01 -0.39 -11.99
CA THR A 45 -18.23 0.57 -11.22
C THR A 45 -17.13 -0.14 -10.46
N VAL A 46 -15.92 0.40 -10.56
CA VAL A 46 -14.79 0.01 -9.71
C VAL A 46 -14.48 1.23 -8.85
N ASN A 47 -14.53 1.05 -7.54
CA ASN A 47 -14.09 2.08 -6.61
C ASN A 47 -12.56 2.20 -6.70
N LEU A 48 -12.09 3.20 -7.44
CA LEU A 48 -10.69 3.57 -7.51
C LEU A 48 -10.42 4.65 -6.47
N ALA A 49 -9.46 4.39 -5.59
CA ALA A 49 -8.94 5.39 -4.67
C ALA A 49 -7.56 5.87 -5.15
N CYS A 50 -7.33 7.18 -5.10
CA CYS A 50 -6.03 7.77 -5.38
C CYS A 50 -5.23 7.88 -4.09
N SER A 51 -3.93 7.58 -4.17
CA SER A 51 -3.01 7.71 -3.04
C SER A 51 -1.65 8.23 -3.51
N HIS A 52 -0.95 8.96 -2.64
CA HIS A 52 0.42 9.40 -2.90
C HIS A 52 1.17 9.71 -1.61
N GLU A 53 2.50 9.83 -1.71
CA GLU A 53 3.33 10.30 -0.60
C GLU A 53 3.08 11.79 -0.36
N ALA A 54 2.75 12.16 0.88
CA ALA A 54 2.67 13.55 1.31
C ALA A 54 4.10 14.12 1.48
N LEU A 55 4.79 14.36 0.37
CA LEU A 55 6.17 14.80 0.34
C LEU A 55 6.30 16.32 0.19
N ALA A 56 5.53 16.91 -0.72
CA ALA A 56 5.50 18.35 -1.00
C ALA A 56 4.36 19.01 -0.21
N LEU A 57 4.61 19.33 1.06
CA LEU A 57 3.55 19.77 1.99
C LEU A 57 2.85 21.05 1.57
N GLU A 58 3.50 21.96 0.84
CA GLU A 58 2.87 23.17 0.28
C GLU A 58 1.73 22.80 -0.69
N TYR A 59 1.96 21.78 -1.53
CA TYR A 59 0.94 21.27 -2.46
C TYR A 59 -0.24 20.67 -1.69
N ASP A 60 0.04 19.78 -0.74
CA ASP A 60 -0.99 19.10 0.05
C ASP A 60 -1.79 20.09 0.90
N ARG A 61 -1.11 21.06 1.51
CA ARG A 61 -1.75 22.12 2.28
C ARG A 61 -2.66 23.00 1.41
N ALA A 62 -2.21 23.35 0.20
CA ALA A 62 -3.01 24.15 -0.73
C ALA A 62 -4.32 23.46 -1.16
N LEU A 63 -4.35 22.12 -1.17
CA LEU A 63 -5.52 21.30 -1.48
C LEU A 63 -6.32 20.87 -0.25
N THR A 64 -5.91 21.25 0.95
CA THR A 64 -6.65 20.90 2.17
C THR A 64 -7.85 21.83 2.36
N ARG A 65 -9.01 21.26 2.67
CA ARG A 65 -10.28 21.96 2.92
C ARG A 65 -10.89 21.46 4.23
N VAL A 66 -11.67 22.33 4.85
CA VAL A 66 -12.43 21.97 6.05
C VAL A 66 -13.88 21.71 5.66
N SER A 67 -14.41 20.56 6.07
CA SER A 67 -15.81 20.18 5.96
C SER A 67 -16.26 19.59 7.29
N ASP A 68 -17.37 20.06 7.83
CA ASP A 68 -17.95 19.61 9.10
C ASP A 68 -16.92 19.62 10.27
N GLY A 69 -16.11 20.68 10.31
CA GLY A 69 -15.08 20.86 11.35
C GLY A 69 -13.84 19.94 11.21
N LYS A 70 -13.74 19.15 10.16
CA LYS A 70 -12.61 18.26 9.88
C LYS A 70 -11.83 18.72 8.65
N ALA A 71 -10.50 18.68 8.72
CA ALA A 71 -9.64 18.99 7.59
C ALA A 71 -9.46 17.76 6.70
N TYR A 72 -9.72 17.90 5.41
CA TYR A 72 -9.49 16.87 4.40
C TYR A 72 -8.50 17.37 3.36
N CYS A 73 -7.43 16.62 3.12
CA CYS A 73 -6.55 16.87 2.00
C CYS A 73 -7.15 16.24 0.73
N LEU A 74 -7.48 17.07 -0.25
CA LEU A 74 -8.13 16.64 -1.48
C LEU A 74 -7.14 16.23 -2.58
N SER A 75 -5.84 16.18 -2.28
CA SER A 75 -4.81 15.69 -3.20
C SER A 75 -4.91 14.17 -3.45
N GLY A 76 -5.48 13.42 -2.52
CA GLY A 76 -5.70 11.98 -2.61
C GLY A 76 -6.70 11.48 -1.56
N HIS A 77 -7.19 10.26 -1.75
CA HIS A 77 -8.05 9.59 -0.77
C HIS A 77 -7.24 9.09 0.43
N PHE A 78 -6.01 8.66 0.17
CA PHE A 78 -5.08 8.14 1.15
C PHE A 78 -3.70 8.78 0.95
N LEU A 79 -3.10 9.29 2.01
CA LEU A 79 -1.77 9.90 1.98
C LEU A 79 -0.84 9.12 2.91
N TRP A 80 0.43 8.93 2.51
CA TRP A 80 1.41 8.32 3.41
C TRP A 80 2.65 9.19 3.57
N VAL A 81 3.36 8.98 4.67
CA VAL A 81 4.67 9.56 4.94
C VAL A 81 5.75 8.51 4.72
N GLY A 82 6.79 8.89 4.01
CA GLY A 82 7.94 8.06 3.72
C GLY A 82 8.82 7.80 4.93
N GLU A 83 9.68 6.77 4.83
CA GLU A 83 10.64 6.41 5.89
C GLU A 83 11.56 7.57 6.29
N ARG A 84 11.94 8.42 5.35
CA ARG A 84 12.87 9.53 5.56
C ARG A 84 12.24 10.76 6.19
N THR A 85 10.91 10.84 6.21
CA THR A 85 10.16 12.02 6.66
C THR A 85 9.21 11.73 7.82
N ARG A 86 9.33 10.54 8.46
CA ARG A 86 8.43 10.06 9.52
C ARG A 86 8.85 10.43 10.96
N GLN A 87 9.76 11.37 11.13
CA GLN A 87 10.15 11.83 12.45
C GLN A 87 8.94 12.46 13.15
N LEU A 88 8.70 12.04 14.41
CA LEU A 88 7.49 12.37 15.18
C LEU A 88 7.27 13.87 15.38
N ASP A 89 8.34 14.63 15.50
CA ASP A 89 8.37 16.08 15.72
C ASP A 89 8.47 16.91 14.44
N HIS A 90 8.48 16.27 13.26
CA HIS A 90 8.63 16.95 12.00
C HIS A 90 7.30 17.24 11.30
N ALA A 91 7.37 18.17 10.33
CA ALA A 91 6.21 18.73 9.65
C ALA A 91 5.32 17.72 8.92
N HIS A 92 5.90 16.62 8.39
CA HIS A 92 5.13 15.60 7.66
C HIS A 92 4.19 14.83 8.59
N ILE A 93 4.68 14.39 9.73
CA ILE A 93 3.85 13.72 10.75
C ILE A 93 2.84 14.70 11.34
N ASP A 94 3.23 15.95 11.62
CA ASP A 94 2.30 16.96 12.10
C ASP A 94 1.16 17.22 11.10
N PHE A 95 1.48 17.35 9.81
CA PHE A 95 0.48 17.55 8.76
C PHE A 95 -0.52 16.39 8.68
N ILE A 96 -0.06 15.14 8.53
CA ILE A 96 -0.97 14.01 8.37
C ILE A 96 -1.75 13.68 9.64
N SER A 97 -1.26 14.09 10.82
CA SER A 97 -2.00 13.94 12.08
C SER A 97 -3.22 14.84 12.18
N ARG A 98 -3.26 15.93 11.39
CA ARG A 98 -4.34 16.94 11.42
C ARG A 98 -5.42 16.73 10.37
N ILE A 99 -5.20 15.88 9.38
CA ILE A 99 -6.20 15.60 8.34
C ILE A 99 -7.06 14.40 8.71
N ALA A 100 -8.32 14.42 8.27
CA ALA A 100 -9.28 13.35 8.53
C ALA A 100 -9.15 12.16 7.56
N ASN A 101 -8.41 12.31 6.45
CA ASN A 101 -8.15 11.22 5.52
C ASN A 101 -7.57 10.00 6.24
N PRO A 102 -7.79 8.78 5.74
CA PRO A 102 -6.94 7.66 6.07
C PRO A 102 -5.49 7.98 5.71
N VAL A 103 -4.56 7.61 6.58
CA VAL A 103 -3.13 7.93 6.42
C VAL A 103 -2.25 6.71 6.61
N GLY A 104 -1.07 6.74 6.01
CA GLY A 104 -0.07 5.69 6.14
C GLY A 104 1.30 6.21 6.56
N VAL A 105 2.11 5.33 7.12
CA VAL A 105 3.51 5.63 7.43
C VAL A 105 4.39 4.43 7.08
N LYS A 106 5.51 4.70 6.42
CA LYS A 106 6.51 3.68 6.06
C LYS A 106 7.37 3.34 7.28
N LEU A 107 7.55 2.04 7.52
CA LEU A 107 8.38 1.50 8.58
C LEU A 107 9.53 0.69 7.99
N GLY A 108 10.75 1.20 8.12
CA GLY A 108 11.96 0.53 7.68
C GLY A 108 12.61 -0.35 8.77
N PRO A 109 13.71 -1.02 8.45
CA PRO A 109 14.35 -1.98 9.34
C PRO A 109 15.00 -1.36 10.59
N THR A 110 15.06 -0.04 10.68
CA THR A 110 15.54 0.70 11.85
C THR A 110 14.41 1.17 12.76
N THR A 111 13.16 0.88 12.40
CA THR A 111 12.00 1.21 13.24
C THR A 111 12.00 0.33 14.48
N THR A 112 11.93 0.94 15.66
CA THR A 112 11.74 0.20 16.91
C THR A 112 10.25 -0.04 17.17
N PRO A 113 9.89 -1.07 17.95
CA PRO A 113 8.52 -1.27 18.40
C PRO A 113 7.93 -0.05 19.13
N GLU A 114 8.74 0.65 19.91
CA GLU A 114 8.36 1.87 20.64
C GLU A 114 8.00 3.00 19.68
N THR A 115 8.85 3.25 18.67
CA THR A 115 8.56 4.26 17.63
C THR A 115 7.27 3.94 16.88
N ALA A 116 6.97 2.65 16.62
CA ALA A 116 5.72 2.27 15.98
C ALA A 116 4.49 2.59 16.84
N ILE A 117 4.58 2.41 18.17
CA ILE A 117 3.52 2.80 19.09
C ILE A 117 3.34 4.33 19.12
N GLU A 118 4.42 5.09 19.25
CA GLU A 118 4.36 6.56 19.24
C GLU A 118 3.72 7.11 17.95
N LEU A 119 4.00 6.48 16.81
CA LEU A 119 3.34 6.79 15.54
C LEU A 119 1.84 6.46 15.57
N CYS A 120 1.45 5.32 16.16
CA CYS A 120 0.04 4.97 16.32
C CYS A 120 -0.70 6.00 17.21
N GLU A 121 -0.13 6.37 18.34
CA GLU A 121 -0.69 7.35 19.25
C GLU A 121 -0.80 8.74 18.60
N ARG A 122 0.21 9.15 17.83
CA ARG A 122 0.22 10.45 17.15
C ARG A 122 -0.75 10.54 15.99
N LEU A 123 -0.87 9.47 15.18
CA LEU A 123 -1.62 9.48 13.91
C LEU A 123 -3.05 8.95 14.04
N ASN A 124 -3.34 8.19 15.08
CA ASN A 124 -4.66 7.64 15.35
C ASN A 124 -4.98 7.61 16.85
N PRO A 125 -4.98 8.78 17.53
CA PRO A 125 -5.18 8.87 18.99
C PRO A 125 -6.53 8.30 19.44
N ASP A 126 -7.55 8.41 18.61
CA ASP A 126 -8.89 7.88 18.90
C ASP A 126 -9.04 6.38 18.55
N ASN A 127 -7.96 5.74 18.10
CA ASN A 127 -7.89 4.33 17.74
C ASN A 127 -9.02 3.90 16.77
N VAL A 128 -9.30 4.74 15.76
CA VAL A 128 -10.35 4.53 14.76
C VAL A 128 -9.90 3.46 13.75
N PRO A 129 -10.68 2.39 13.54
CA PRO A 129 -10.36 1.38 12.53
C PRO A 129 -10.26 1.98 11.13
N GLY A 130 -9.23 1.58 10.35
CA GLY A 130 -9.02 2.04 8.99
C GLY A 130 -8.38 3.43 8.86
N LYS A 131 -8.17 4.17 9.96
CA LYS A 131 -7.52 5.49 9.92
C LYS A 131 -6.03 5.42 9.64
N LEU A 132 -5.32 4.47 10.25
CA LEU A 132 -3.87 4.35 10.14
C LEU A 132 -3.46 3.05 9.46
N THR A 133 -2.56 3.17 8.48
CA THR A 133 -1.87 2.04 7.83
C THR A 133 -0.38 2.09 8.17
N LEU A 134 0.15 1.01 8.70
CA LEU A 134 1.58 0.81 8.88
C LEU A 134 2.12 0.02 7.68
N ILE A 135 3.03 0.62 6.93
CA ILE A 135 3.54 0.08 5.67
C ILE A 135 4.98 -0.38 5.89
N SER A 136 5.18 -1.70 6.11
CA SER A 136 6.51 -2.27 6.29
C SER A 136 7.31 -2.22 4.99
N ARG A 137 8.58 -1.82 5.06
CA ARG A 137 9.54 -1.83 3.95
C ARG A 137 10.92 -2.24 4.48
N MET A 138 11.02 -3.48 4.96
CA MET A 138 12.16 -3.99 5.72
C MET A 138 13.32 -4.47 4.83
N GLY A 139 13.02 -4.85 3.60
CA GLY A 139 13.91 -5.63 2.75
C GLY A 139 13.79 -7.13 3.04
N ASN A 140 13.96 -7.97 2.02
CA ASN A 140 13.77 -9.41 2.13
C ASN A 140 14.67 -10.06 3.19
N HIS A 141 15.88 -9.53 3.41
CA HIS A 141 16.82 -10.06 4.41
C HIS A 141 16.46 -9.74 5.86
N LYS A 142 15.55 -8.78 6.11
CA LYS A 142 15.26 -8.28 7.46
C LYS A 142 13.79 -8.40 7.86
N VAL A 143 12.88 -8.66 6.92
CA VAL A 143 11.44 -8.68 7.22
C VAL A 143 11.10 -9.70 8.30
N ARG A 144 11.68 -10.88 8.26
CA ARG A 144 11.43 -11.98 9.23
C ARG A 144 12.03 -11.72 10.62
N ASP A 145 13.06 -10.88 10.70
CA ASP A 145 13.76 -10.56 11.95
C ASP A 145 13.22 -9.29 12.61
N ALA A 146 12.97 -8.24 11.82
CA ALA A 146 12.61 -6.91 12.34
C ALA A 146 11.11 -6.71 12.51
N LEU A 147 10.28 -7.24 11.60
CA LEU A 147 8.84 -7.01 11.62
C LEU A 147 8.10 -7.68 12.79
N PRO A 148 8.43 -8.90 13.24
CA PRO A 148 7.66 -9.58 14.29
C PRO A 148 7.54 -8.78 15.57
N ALA A 149 8.62 -8.20 16.09
CA ALA A 149 8.61 -7.44 17.34
C ALA A 149 7.72 -6.17 17.23
N ILE A 150 7.67 -5.55 16.06
CA ILE A 150 6.82 -4.38 15.81
C ILE A 150 5.35 -4.79 15.79
N VAL A 151 5.01 -5.84 15.05
CA VAL A 151 3.62 -6.33 14.93
C VAL A 151 3.09 -6.79 16.29
N ASP A 152 3.90 -7.56 17.04
CA ASP A 152 3.53 -8.03 18.37
C ASP A 152 3.26 -6.85 19.33
N LYS A 153 4.16 -5.88 19.38
CA LYS A 153 4.02 -4.71 20.25
C LYS A 153 2.80 -3.87 19.92
N VAL A 154 2.56 -3.60 18.63
CA VAL A 154 1.40 -2.83 18.15
C VAL A 154 0.10 -3.57 18.45
N THR A 155 0.08 -4.89 18.27
CA THR A 155 -1.07 -5.74 18.58
C THR A 155 -1.34 -5.78 20.08
N ALA A 156 -0.30 -5.97 20.91
CA ALA A 156 -0.42 -6.00 22.36
C ALA A 156 -0.92 -4.66 22.94
N ALA A 157 -0.58 -3.53 22.29
CA ALA A 157 -1.10 -2.22 22.67
C ALA A 157 -2.57 -2.01 22.26
N GLY A 158 -3.18 -2.93 21.52
CA GLY A 158 -4.57 -2.81 21.03
C GLY A 158 -4.76 -1.76 19.96
N ALA A 159 -3.69 -1.34 19.28
CA ALA A 159 -3.76 -0.35 18.21
C ALA A 159 -4.47 -0.92 16.97
N LYS A 160 -5.48 -0.21 16.50
CA LYS A 160 -6.25 -0.58 15.30
C LYS A 160 -5.59 -0.02 14.07
N VAL A 161 -4.78 -0.82 13.42
CA VAL A 161 -4.04 -0.44 12.22
C VAL A 161 -4.32 -1.40 11.07
N VAL A 162 -4.16 -0.90 9.84
CA VAL A 162 -4.05 -1.73 8.64
C VAL A 162 -2.57 -1.98 8.39
N TRP A 163 -2.21 -3.23 8.11
CA TRP A 163 -0.84 -3.58 7.74
C TRP A 163 -0.70 -3.69 6.22
N GLN A 164 0.39 -3.13 5.68
CA GLN A 164 0.78 -3.32 4.28
C GLN A 164 2.27 -3.61 4.17
N CYS A 165 2.66 -4.28 3.09
CA CYS A 165 4.05 -4.52 2.73
C CYS A 165 4.43 -3.68 1.50
N ASP A 166 5.50 -2.92 1.60
CA ASP A 166 6.19 -2.31 0.47
C ASP A 166 7.49 -3.09 0.19
N PRO A 167 7.47 -4.04 -0.71
CA PRO A 167 8.64 -4.89 -1.00
C PRO A 167 9.62 -4.22 -1.98
N MET A 168 9.33 -2.97 -2.39
CA MET A 168 10.11 -2.28 -3.41
C MET A 168 11.30 -1.52 -2.80
N HIS A 169 11.01 -0.68 -1.78
CA HIS A 169 11.97 0.30 -1.29
C HIS A 169 13.05 -0.28 -0.34
N GLY A 170 12.78 -1.44 0.29
CA GLY A 170 13.77 -2.18 1.07
C GLY A 170 14.75 -3.02 0.25
N ASN A 171 14.43 -3.28 -1.03
CA ASN A 171 15.19 -4.14 -1.94
C ASN A 171 15.88 -3.39 -3.08
N THR A 172 15.99 -2.07 -2.98
CA THR A 172 16.67 -1.26 -3.98
C THR A 172 18.17 -1.56 -3.99
N ILE A 173 18.71 -1.84 -5.17
CA ILE A 173 20.14 -2.01 -5.45
C ILE A 173 20.54 -1.05 -6.57
N GLU A 174 21.82 -0.75 -6.66
CA GLU A 174 22.41 -0.03 -7.79
C GLU A 174 22.96 -1.04 -8.78
N SER A 175 22.56 -0.93 -10.04
CA SER A 175 23.06 -1.75 -11.13
C SER A 175 24.43 -1.26 -11.61
N SER A 176 25.12 -2.05 -12.42
CA SER A 176 26.46 -1.71 -12.94
C SER A 176 26.51 -0.41 -13.77
N ASN A 177 25.38 0.06 -14.27
CA ASN A 177 25.24 1.30 -15.01
C ASN A 177 24.77 2.50 -14.14
N GLY A 178 24.73 2.35 -12.80
CA GLY A 178 24.37 3.39 -11.85
C GLY A 178 22.88 3.59 -11.64
N TYR A 179 22.01 2.86 -12.35
CA TYR A 179 20.57 2.96 -12.16
C TYR A 179 20.09 2.15 -10.95
N LYS A 180 19.11 2.70 -10.24
CA LYS A 180 18.41 1.97 -9.18
C LYS A 180 17.50 0.92 -9.79
N THR A 181 17.65 -0.30 -9.33
CA THR A 181 16.84 -1.45 -9.75
C THR A 181 16.45 -2.32 -8.55
N ARG A 182 15.65 -3.33 -8.79
CA ARG A 182 15.22 -4.29 -7.78
C ARG A 182 15.19 -5.68 -8.39
N GLN A 183 15.69 -6.66 -7.67
CA GLN A 183 15.60 -8.06 -8.08
C GLN A 183 14.21 -8.60 -7.75
N PHE A 184 13.53 -9.17 -8.74
CA PHE A 184 12.17 -9.68 -8.59
C PHE A 184 12.04 -10.72 -7.48
N ASP A 185 13.00 -11.65 -7.39
CA ASP A 185 12.99 -12.68 -6.35
C ASP A 185 13.06 -12.11 -4.94
N ARG A 186 13.76 -10.98 -4.73
CA ARG A 186 13.82 -10.30 -3.44
C ARG A 186 12.49 -9.62 -3.09
N ILE A 187 11.80 -9.08 -4.10
CA ILE A 187 10.45 -8.52 -3.93
C ILE A 187 9.50 -9.61 -3.48
N VAL A 188 9.48 -10.74 -4.18
CA VAL A 188 8.63 -11.89 -3.84
C VAL A 188 8.97 -12.44 -2.46
N ASP A 189 10.25 -12.59 -2.11
CA ASP A 189 10.67 -13.10 -0.81
C ASP A 189 10.28 -12.17 0.34
N GLU A 190 10.35 -10.85 0.19
CA GLU A 190 9.85 -9.93 1.22
C GLU A 190 8.34 -10.04 1.41
N VAL A 191 7.57 -10.18 0.31
CA VAL A 191 6.13 -10.42 0.38
C VAL A 191 5.83 -11.71 1.14
N LEU A 192 6.50 -12.81 0.79
CA LEU A 192 6.32 -14.09 1.48
C LEU A 192 6.66 -13.98 2.97
N GLY A 193 7.80 -13.35 3.31
CA GLY A 193 8.20 -13.12 4.69
C GLY A 193 7.20 -12.28 5.48
N TYR A 194 6.64 -11.24 4.86
CA TYR A 194 5.58 -10.44 5.48
C TYR A 194 4.33 -11.28 5.81
N PHE A 195 3.85 -12.10 4.88
CA PHE A 195 2.72 -12.99 5.12
C PHE A 195 3.02 -14.08 6.17
N GLU A 196 4.25 -14.60 6.18
CA GLU A 196 4.72 -15.57 7.18
C GLU A 196 4.66 -14.98 8.60
N VAL A 197 5.17 -13.75 8.79
CA VAL A 197 5.15 -13.05 10.08
C VAL A 197 3.71 -12.87 10.58
N HIS A 198 2.81 -12.36 9.74
CA HIS A 198 1.43 -12.14 10.12
C HIS A 198 0.69 -13.45 10.44
N ARG A 199 0.99 -14.51 9.69
CA ARG A 199 0.42 -15.86 9.97
C ARG A 199 0.89 -16.40 11.31
N GLN A 200 2.19 -16.28 11.62
CA GLN A 200 2.78 -16.73 12.89
C GLN A 200 2.20 -15.99 14.10
N LEU A 201 1.94 -14.71 13.96
CA LEU A 201 1.41 -13.86 15.03
C LEU A 201 -0.13 -13.81 15.07
N GLY A 202 -0.82 -14.50 14.15
CA GLY A 202 -2.29 -14.51 14.10
C GLY A 202 -2.90 -13.15 13.75
N THR A 203 -2.15 -12.28 13.06
CA THR A 203 -2.60 -10.94 12.65
C THR A 203 -2.98 -10.92 11.16
N HIS A 204 -3.64 -9.85 10.69
CA HIS A 204 -4.13 -9.78 9.32
C HIS A 204 -3.19 -8.98 8.41
N PRO A 205 -2.64 -9.59 7.34
CA PRO A 205 -1.88 -8.87 6.31
C PRO A 205 -2.85 -8.14 5.38
N GLY A 206 -2.96 -6.82 5.49
CA GLY A 206 -3.99 -6.03 4.80
C GLY A 206 -3.73 -5.79 3.32
N GLY A 207 -2.48 -5.88 2.85
CA GLY A 207 -2.18 -5.64 1.43
C GLY A 207 -0.72 -5.42 1.09
N ILE A 208 -0.49 -5.09 -0.18
CA ILE A 208 0.84 -4.84 -0.75
C ILE A 208 0.83 -3.46 -1.39
N HIS A 209 1.93 -2.72 -1.21
CA HIS A 209 2.18 -1.43 -1.83
C HIS A 209 3.32 -1.59 -2.85
N VAL A 210 3.02 -1.57 -4.13
CA VAL A 210 3.99 -1.76 -5.21
C VAL A 210 4.03 -0.57 -6.15
N GLU A 211 5.20 -0.32 -6.72
CA GLU A 211 5.41 0.61 -7.82
C GLU A 211 5.56 -0.18 -9.12
N LEU A 212 4.80 0.20 -10.11
CA LEU A 212 4.87 -0.36 -11.45
C LEU A 212 5.00 0.77 -12.46
N THR A 213 5.75 0.55 -13.52
CA THR A 213 5.82 1.43 -14.69
C THR A 213 5.32 0.68 -15.90
N GLY A 214 4.72 1.42 -16.86
CA GLY A 214 4.34 0.89 -18.17
C GLY A 214 5.43 1.03 -19.23
N GLU A 215 6.60 1.50 -18.84
CA GLU A 215 7.76 1.66 -19.72
C GLU A 215 8.71 0.47 -19.55
N ASP A 216 9.28 -0.01 -20.68
CA ASP A 216 10.26 -1.08 -20.72
C ASP A 216 11.65 -0.64 -20.20
#